data_b353200202ac2099d6cf65e33578d701
#
_entry.id   b353200202ac2099d6cf65e33578d701
#
_cell.length_a   1.000
_cell.length_b   1.000
_cell.length_c   1.000
_cell.angle_alpha   90.00
_cell.angle_beta   90.00
_cell.angle_gamma   90.00
#
_symmetry.space_group_name_H-M   'P 1'
#
loop_
_entity.id
_entity.type
_entity.pdbx_description
1 polymer ?
#
loop_
_entity_poly.entity_id
_entity_poly.type
_entity_poly.pdbx_seq_one_letter_code
_entity_poly.pdbx_strand_id
1 'polypeptide(L)'
;MKPDNLRKHFPIAAILVILLALSLPGQSKEEAHSAKLRFAISFAETQSKQALDGRMLLMVSTDASKEPRFQINDGRNTQLIFGIDVDALKPGEAAIVDYTVFGYPLRSISEIPPGEYWVQALLHRYESFHRADGHTVKLPMDRGEGQRWNKAPGNLYSTPMRIRLDPQKDEIIEITLDKKIPPVPEPETTKYIKHVRIKSRLLTEFWGRPMYLGAHVLLPAGFDEHPEARYPLVINHGHFPYTFTGFRETPPDPDLEPEYSERFQIEGYNKIMQEYAYKFYKDWTGPDFPRVLLIKIQHANPYYDDSYAVNSANVGPYGDAITYELIPHIEKKFRGIGEGWARFLYGGSTGGWEALAAQVFYPDEYNGCWAACPDPIDFRAYTIVNIYEHENAYYVESKFKHTPKPGRRNYLGEISATLEEMNHRELVLGTHSRSGDQWDIWQAVYSPVGEDGYPKPIWDKLTGEIDHSVAQYWRENYDLRYILERDWEVLGPKLKGKIHIYCGDMDNYYLNNAVYLMEEFLESTKNPYYEGEVDYGDRAEHCWNGDHERPNAISRLRYHQMFIPKIVERIRKSAPLGADLTSWRY
;
A
#
# COMPACT_ATOMS: atom_id res chain seq x y z
N MET A 1 39.38 22.02 69.57
CA MET A 1 38.97 22.98 70.63
C MET A 1 37.48 23.28 70.41
N LYS A 2 36.60 22.74 71.21
CA LYS A 2 35.32 23.32 71.60
C LYS A 2 35.63 24.43 72.62
N PRO A 3 34.77 25.41 72.93
CA PRO A 3 33.31 25.39 73.22
C PRO A 3 32.58 26.63 72.62
N ASP A 4 31.35 27.08 72.84
CA ASP A 4 30.36 26.84 73.88
C ASP A 4 29.01 27.42 73.47
N ASN A 5 27.99 26.90 74.12
CA ASN A 5 26.59 27.29 74.09
C ASN A 5 26.27 28.75 74.34
N LEU A 6 25.19 29.25 73.70
CA LEU A 6 24.31 30.24 74.32
C LEU A 6 22.88 30.13 73.81
N ARG A 7 22.04 29.51 74.66
CA ARG A 7 20.55 29.52 74.52
C ARG A 7 20.08 30.97 74.84
N LYS A 8 19.22 31.49 73.98
CA LYS A 8 18.30 32.58 74.36
C LYS A 8 16.89 32.22 73.95
N HIS A 9 16.02 32.06 74.98
CA HIS A 9 14.59 31.97 74.88
C HIS A 9 13.98 33.30 74.43
N PHE A 10 13.03 33.26 73.50
CA PHE A 10 12.02 34.30 73.25
C PHE A 10 10.66 33.69 73.05
N PRO A 11 9.57 34.37 73.43
CA PRO A 11 8.27 33.74 73.75
C PRO A 11 7.40 33.52 72.52
N ILE A 12 6.51 32.54 72.68
CA ILE A 12 5.46 32.18 71.76
C ILE A 12 4.43 33.31 71.71
N ALA A 13 4.36 34.04 70.59
CA ALA A 13 3.21 34.86 70.22
C ALA A 13 2.31 34.05 69.31
N ALA A 14 1.11 33.70 69.78
CA ALA A 14 0.10 33.06 68.98
C ALA A 14 -0.44 34.04 67.94
N ILE A 15 -0.09 33.84 66.65
CA ILE A 15 -0.70 34.53 65.54
C ILE A 15 -1.87 33.67 65.03
N LEU A 16 -3.07 34.19 65.25
CA LEU A 16 -4.32 33.66 64.73
C LEU A 16 -4.34 33.91 63.21
N VAL A 17 -4.02 32.91 62.41
CA VAL A 17 -4.16 33.01 60.93
C VAL A 17 -5.62 32.73 60.59
N ILE A 18 -6.34 33.81 60.27
CA ILE A 18 -7.66 33.74 59.62
C ILE A 18 -7.43 33.22 58.21
N LEU A 19 -7.76 31.96 57.95
CA LEU A 19 -7.88 31.41 56.62
C LEU A 19 -9.05 32.07 55.89
N LEU A 20 -8.80 33.11 55.15
CA LEU A 20 -9.72 33.54 54.07
C LEU A 20 -9.62 32.44 52.96
N ALA A 21 -10.66 31.62 52.91
CA ALA A 21 -10.89 30.74 51.77
C ALA A 21 -11.21 31.63 50.56
N LEU A 22 -10.20 32.00 49.79
CA LEU A 22 -10.36 32.46 48.43
C LEU A 22 -10.84 31.23 47.64
N SER A 23 -12.14 31.17 47.41
CA SER A 23 -12.74 30.29 46.39
C SER A 23 -12.18 30.72 45.05
N LEU A 24 -11.16 30.00 44.59
CA LEU A 24 -10.81 29.97 43.17
C LEU A 24 -12.09 29.61 42.42
N PRO A 25 -12.44 30.36 41.37
CA PRO A 25 -13.53 29.90 40.49
C PRO A 25 -13.17 28.52 40.01
N GLY A 26 -14.05 27.56 40.31
CA GLY A 26 -13.92 26.21 39.80
C GLY A 26 -13.64 26.27 38.31
N GLN A 27 -12.59 25.59 37.88
CA GLN A 27 -12.56 25.16 36.49
C GLN A 27 -13.91 24.45 36.26
N SER A 28 -14.78 25.13 35.48
CA SER A 28 -15.91 24.46 34.89
C SER A 28 -15.33 23.25 34.19
N LYS A 29 -15.64 22.04 34.69
CA LYS A 29 -15.64 20.90 33.78
C LYS A 29 -16.43 21.38 32.58
N GLU A 30 -15.76 21.58 31.46
CA GLU A 30 -16.43 21.59 30.18
C GLU A 30 -17.27 20.32 30.19
N GLU A 31 -18.58 20.47 30.38
CA GLU A 31 -19.53 19.45 29.96
C GLU A 31 -19.21 19.25 28.50
N ALA A 32 -18.59 18.13 28.18
CA ALA A 32 -18.43 17.69 26.82
C ALA A 32 -19.86 17.73 26.24
N HIS A 33 -20.17 18.76 25.48
CA HIS A 33 -21.43 18.86 24.77
C HIS A 33 -21.48 17.62 23.87
N SER A 34 -22.21 16.59 24.31
CA SER A 34 -22.49 15.45 23.46
C SER A 34 -23.20 16.01 22.23
N ALA A 35 -22.52 15.94 21.06
CA ALA A 35 -23.14 16.33 19.81
C ALA A 35 -24.43 15.54 19.67
N LYS A 36 -25.53 16.21 19.39
CA LYS A 36 -26.86 15.61 19.29
C LYS A 36 -27.13 15.11 17.87
N LEU A 37 -26.36 15.59 16.89
CA LEU A 37 -26.45 15.16 15.51
C LEU A 37 -26.08 13.67 15.39
N ARG A 38 -26.89 12.92 14.67
CA ARG A 38 -26.68 11.48 14.38
C ARG A 38 -27.07 11.20 12.94
N PHE A 39 -26.38 10.24 12.33
CA PHE A 39 -26.76 9.70 11.03
C PHE A 39 -27.23 8.26 11.22
N ALA A 40 -28.43 7.96 10.72
CA ALA A 40 -29.02 6.63 10.72
C ALA A 40 -28.96 6.06 9.30
N ILE A 41 -27.99 5.14 9.06
CA ILE A 41 -27.67 4.63 7.71
C ILE A 41 -28.21 3.21 7.58
N SER A 42 -29.10 2.97 6.61
CA SER A 42 -29.74 1.69 6.39
C SER A 42 -29.75 1.29 4.90
N PHE A 43 -30.16 0.06 4.61
CA PHE A 43 -30.45 -0.41 3.25
C PHE A 43 -31.76 -1.18 3.21
N ALA A 44 -32.42 -1.17 2.06
CA ALA A 44 -33.69 -1.88 1.85
C ALA A 44 -33.48 -3.33 1.42
N GLU A 45 -34.51 -4.19 1.59
CA GLU A 45 -34.52 -5.57 1.10
C GLU A 45 -34.29 -5.69 -0.42
N THR A 46 -34.59 -4.66 -1.18
CA THR A 46 -34.31 -4.59 -2.62
C THR A 46 -32.82 -4.63 -2.94
N GLN A 47 -31.96 -4.20 -2.02
CA GLN A 47 -30.49 -4.23 -2.15
C GLN A 47 -29.89 -5.55 -1.64
N SER A 48 -30.40 -6.06 -0.53
CA SER A 48 -30.05 -7.38 0.02
C SER A 48 -31.20 -7.88 0.89
N LYS A 49 -31.57 -9.16 0.73
CA LYS A 49 -32.48 -9.86 1.65
C LYS A 49 -31.80 -10.44 2.86
N GLN A 50 -30.46 -10.53 2.83
CA GLN A 50 -29.63 -11.07 3.90
C GLN A 50 -29.04 -9.92 4.73
N ALA A 51 -28.79 -10.20 5.99
CA ALA A 51 -27.98 -9.34 6.82
C ALA A 51 -26.55 -9.23 6.25
N LEU A 52 -25.91 -8.07 6.39
CA LEU A 52 -24.61 -7.77 5.82
C LEU A 52 -23.60 -7.42 6.90
N ASP A 53 -22.38 -7.92 6.72
CA ASP A 53 -21.21 -7.53 7.49
C ASP A 53 -20.39 -6.51 6.68
N GLY A 54 -19.70 -5.61 7.36
CA GLY A 54 -18.84 -4.66 6.67
C GLY A 54 -18.44 -3.44 7.49
N ARG A 55 -17.86 -2.47 6.79
CA ARG A 55 -17.53 -1.14 7.30
C ARG A 55 -18.52 -0.13 6.75
N MET A 56 -19.33 0.46 7.60
CA MET A 56 -20.19 1.58 7.24
C MET A 56 -19.38 2.86 7.27
N LEU A 57 -19.29 3.54 6.13
CA LEU A 57 -18.54 4.78 5.94
C LEU A 57 -19.50 5.93 5.65
N LEU A 58 -19.34 7.03 6.38
CA LEU A 58 -20.04 8.31 6.17
C LEU A 58 -19.04 9.33 5.66
N MET A 59 -19.26 9.90 4.47
CA MET A 59 -18.44 10.95 3.89
C MET A 59 -19.20 12.28 3.90
N VAL A 60 -18.50 13.37 4.28
CA VAL A 60 -19.04 14.74 4.34
C VAL A 60 -18.08 15.66 3.60
N SER A 61 -18.57 16.35 2.56
CA SER A 61 -17.76 17.16 1.65
C SER A 61 -18.33 18.56 1.45
N THR A 62 -17.44 19.53 1.32
CA THR A 62 -17.74 20.90 0.87
C THR A 62 -17.66 21.05 -0.64
N ASP A 63 -17.11 20.05 -1.36
CA ASP A 63 -16.87 20.08 -2.81
C ASP A 63 -17.94 19.28 -3.56
N ALA A 64 -18.60 19.94 -4.53
CA ALA A 64 -19.62 19.35 -5.38
C ALA A 64 -19.08 18.75 -6.70
N SER A 65 -17.78 18.87 -6.97
CA SER A 65 -17.18 18.48 -8.26
C SER A 65 -17.20 16.98 -8.52
N LYS A 66 -17.17 16.17 -7.45
CA LYS A 66 -17.18 14.70 -7.49
C LYS A 66 -18.06 14.15 -6.37
N GLU A 67 -18.44 12.86 -6.47
CA GLU A 67 -19.09 12.18 -5.34
C GLU A 67 -18.15 12.17 -4.12
N PRO A 68 -18.63 12.40 -2.87
CA PRO A 68 -17.80 12.42 -1.66
C PRO A 68 -16.89 11.20 -1.51
N ARG A 69 -17.34 10.00 -1.91
CA ARG A 69 -16.52 8.76 -1.85
C ARG A 69 -15.25 8.81 -2.70
N PHE A 70 -15.09 9.75 -3.60
CA PHE A 70 -13.90 9.93 -4.43
C PHE A 70 -13.01 11.10 -3.98
N GLN A 71 -13.33 11.69 -2.82
CA GLN A 71 -12.62 12.86 -2.31
C GLN A 71 -11.80 12.58 -1.03
N ILE A 72 -11.72 11.32 -0.61
CA ILE A 72 -10.93 10.90 0.55
C ILE A 72 -9.54 10.49 0.10
N ASN A 73 -8.50 11.15 0.63
CA ASN A 73 -7.10 10.94 0.27
C ASN A 73 -6.17 11.47 1.39
N ASP A 74 -4.84 11.38 1.20
CA ASP A 74 -3.83 11.91 2.16
C ASP A 74 -3.42 13.36 1.85
N GLY A 75 -4.03 13.99 0.87
CA GLY A 75 -3.69 15.35 0.45
C GLY A 75 -4.38 16.42 1.29
N ARG A 76 -3.92 17.66 1.11
CA ARG A 76 -4.46 18.84 1.80
C ARG A 76 -5.94 19.11 1.53
N ASN A 77 -6.47 18.60 0.40
CA ASN A 77 -7.85 18.80 -0.04
C ASN A 77 -8.78 17.62 0.30
N THR A 78 -8.33 16.70 1.17
CA THR A 78 -9.20 15.60 1.60
C THR A 78 -10.47 16.12 2.26
N GLN A 79 -11.56 15.37 2.10
CA GLN A 79 -12.83 15.64 2.75
C GLN A 79 -13.01 14.73 3.98
N LEU A 80 -14.10 14.89 4.71
CA LEU A 80 -14.32 14.20 5.97
C LEU A 80 -14.86 12.79 5.74
N ILE A 81 -14.39 11.84 6.54
CA ILE A 81 -14.90 10.47 6.57
C ILE A 81 -14.99 9.96 8.01
N PHE A 82 -16.04 9.19 8.31
CA PHE A 82 -16.29 8.53 9.60
C PHE A 82 -16.64 7.07 9.34
N GLY A 83 -16.17 6.14 10.17
CA GLY A 83 -16.36 4.73 9.92
C GLY A 83 -16.69 3.92 11.16
N ILE A 84 -17.65 2.97 11.02
CA ILE A 84 -18.04 2.02 12.06
C ILE A 84 -18.22 0.62 11.47
N ASP A 85 -17.76 -0.41 12.16
CA ASP A 85 -18.01 -1.80 11.77
C ASP A 85 -19.47 -2.18 12.05
N VAL A 86 -20.06 -2.94 11.15
CA VAL A 86 -21.40 -3.51 11.31
C VAL A 86 -21.33 -5.03 11.15
N ASP A 87 -21.99 -5.72 12.04
CA ASP A 87 -22.13 -7.16 12.08
C ASP A 87 -23.59 -7.56 11.92
N ALA A 88 -23.86 -8.38 10.90
CA ALA A 88 -25.19 -8.91 10.61
C ALA A 88 -26.29 -7.83 10.56
N LEU A 89 -25.97 -6.63 10.01
CA LEU A 89 -26.91 -5.54 9.82
C LEU A 89 -28.05 -6.00 8.92
N LYS A 90 -29.28 -5.98 9.41
CA LYS A 90 -30.46 -6.44 8.67
C LYS A 90 -31.02 -5.35 7.74
N PRO A 91 -31.71 -5.74 6.65
CA PRO A 91 -32.48 -4.77 5.85
C PRO A 91 -33.45 -3.95 6.72
N GLY A 92 -33.45 -2.64 6.55
CA GLY A 92 -34.25 -1.69 7.33
C GLY A 92 -33.70 -1.36 8.71
N GLU A 93 -32.71 -2.08 9.23
CA GLU A 93 -31.97 -1.73 10.44
C GLU A 93 -30.96 -0.61 10.14
N ALA A 94 -30.77 0.33 11.05
CA ALA A 94 -29.87 1.45 10.86
C ALA A 94 -28.58 1.29 11.67
N ALA A 95 -27.43 1.46 10.99
CA ALA A 95 -26.16 1.75 11.65
C ALA A 95 -26.14 3.23 12.06
N ILE A 96 -25.77 3.51 13.31
CA ILE A 96 -25.77 4.88 13.85
C ILE A 96 -24.33 5.41 13.85
N VAL A 97 -24.12 6.51 13.15
CA VAL A 97 -22.90 7.32 13.23
C VAL A 97 -23.20 8.54 14.09
N ASP A 98 -22.60 8.59 15.27
CA ASP A 98 -22.73 9.69 16.23
C ASP A 98 -21.35 10.24 16.61
N TYR A 99 -21.29 11.10 17.62
CA TYR A 99 -20.07 11.77 18.07
C TYR A 99 -19.00 10.82 18.60
N THR A 100 -19.32 9.57 18.91
CA THR A 100 -18.38 8.56 19.41
C THR A 100 -17.64 7.84 18.28
N VAL A 101 -18.13 7.97 17.04
CA VAL A 101 -17.53 7.31 15.87
C VAL A 101 -16.29 8.07 15.42
N PHE A 102 -15.17 7.35 15.35
CA PHE A 102 -13.89 7.92 14.93
C PHE A 102 -13.90 8.32 13.46
N GLY A 103 -13.36 9.50 13.17
CA GLY A 103 -13.28 10.09 11.85
C GLY A 103 -11.90 10.60 11.45
N TYR A 104 -11.80 11.04 10.20
CA TYR A 104 -10.61 11.67 9.60
C TYR A 104 -11.02 12.75 8.60
N PRO A 105 -10.31 13.89 8.47
CA PRO A 105 -9.28 14.40 9.39
C PRO A 105 -9.83 14.94 10.73
N LEU A 106 -11.13 15.19 10.84
CA LEU A 106 -11.78 15.48 12.13
C LEU A 106 -12.07 14.16 12.84
N ARG A 107 -11.77 14.11 14.15
CA ARG A 107 -11.92 12.88 14.94
C ARG A 107 -13.38 12.53 15.28
N SER A 108 -14.28 13.50 15.25
CA SER A 108 -15.68 13.33 15.60
C SER A 108 -16.59 14.20 14.73
N ILE A 109 -17.82 13.73 14.46
CA ILE A 109 -18.85 14.55 13.80
C ILE A 109 -19.22 15.79 14.63
N SER A 110 -18.93 15.81 15.94
CA SER A 110 -19.14 16.97 16.81
C SER A 110 -18.23 18.17 16.45
N GLU A 111 -17.15 17.92 15.74
CA GLU A 111 -16.16 18.93 15.32
C GLU A 111 -16.51 19.55 13.96
N ILE A 112 -17.52 19.03 13.24
CA ILE A 112 -17.90 19.56 11.93
C ILE A 112 -18.42 20.98 12.11
N PRO A 113 -17.86 22.00 11.43
CA PRO A 113 -18.39 23.36 11.49
C PRO A 113 -19.83 23.40 10.95
N PRO A 114 -20.75 24.17 11.55
CA PRO A 114 -22.09 24.35 10.98
C PRO A 114 -22.03 24.92 9.57
N GLY A 115 -22.69 24.26 8.61
CA GLY A 115 -22.60 24.65 7.19
C GLY A 115 -23.39 23.77 6.24
N GLU A 116 -23.28 24.07 4.94
CA GLU A 116 -23.86 23.27 3.85
C GLU A 116 -22.83 22.25 3.37
N TYR A 117 -23.24 20.97 3.27
CA TYR A 117 -22.36 19.87 2.90
C TYR A 117 -23.04 18.91 1.92
N TRP A 118 -22.23 18.21 1.15
CA TRP A 118 -22.60 17.01 0.42
C TRP A 118 -22.28 15.80 1.29
N VAL A 119 -23.30 15.00 1.57
CA VAL A 119 -23.17 13.81 2.44
C VAL A 119 -23.48 12.56 1.64
N GLN A 120 -22.66 11.54 1.81
CA GLN A 120 -22.80 10.24 1.17
C GLN A 120 -22.41 9.13 2.15
N ALA A 121 -23.11 7.99 2.10
CA ALA A 121 -22.74 6.81 2.86
C ALA A 121 -22.41 5.63 1.93
N LEU A 122 -21.54 4.72 2.43
CA LEU A 122 -21.16 3.50 1.72
C LEU A 122 -20.96 2.37 2.73
N LEU A 123 -21.47 1.17 2.42
CA LEU A 123 -21.16 -0.06 3.12
C LEU A 123 -20.10 -0.84 2.34
N HIS A 124 -18.86 -0.85 2.84
CA HIS A 124 -17.78 -1.71 2.37
C HIS A 124 -18.02 -3.10 2.94
N ARG A 125 -18.52 -4.01 2.10
CA ARG A 125 -19.00 -5.34 2.52
C ARG A 125 -17.86 -6.27 2.82
N TYR A 126 -18.01 -7.05 3.90
CA TYR A 126 -17.14 -8.15 4.25
C TYR A 126 -17.80 -9.50 3.96
N GLU A 127 -16.97 -10.51 3.71
CA GLU A 127 -17.35 -11.91 3.57
C GLU A 127 -16.58 -12.74 4.59
N SER A 128 -17.15 -13.86 5.01
CA SER A 128 -16.47 -14.80 5.93
C SER A 128 -15.51 -15.69 5.18
N PHE A 129 -14.31 -15.84 5.74
CA PHE A 129 -13.26 -16.75 5.28
C PHE A 129 -12.93 -17.74 6.38
N HIS A 130 -12.95 -19.03 6.04
CA HIS A 130 -12.60 -20.13 6.95
C HIS A 130 -11.19 -20.61 6.58
N ARG A 131 -10.18 -20.01 7.20
CA ARG A 131 -8.79 -20.28 6.87
C ARG A 131 -8.33 -21.66 7.33
N ALA A 132 -7.28 -22.18 6.66
CA ALA A 132 -6.70 -23.50 6.99
C ALA A 132 -6.10 -23.58 8.40
N ASP A 133 -5.75 -22.45 9.01
CA ASP A 133 -5.27 -22.36 10.40
C ASP A 133 -6.40 -22.47 11.45
N GLY A 134 -7.65 -22.65 11.02
CA GLY A 134 -8.82 -22.81 11.87
C GLY A 134 -9.54 -21.51 12.22
N HIS A 135 -9.01 -20.35 11.90
CA HIS A 135 -9.67 -19.07 12.15
C HIS A 135 -10.76 -18.77 11.11
N THR A 136 -11.81 -18.11 11.58
CA THR A 136 -12.83 -17.51 10.73
C THR A 136 -12.75 -16.00 10.83
N VAL A 137 -12.47 -15.33 9.72
CA VAL A 137 -12.30 -13.88 9.67
C VAL A 137 -13.28 -13.26 8.67
N LYS A 138 -13.69 -12.00 8.92
CA LYS A 138 -14.56 -11.22 8.04
C LYS A 138 -13.72 -10.16 7.33
N LEU A 139 -13.61 -10.27 6.01
CA LEU A 139 -12.72 -9.45 5.20
C LEU A 139 -13.43 -8.94 3.95
N PRO A 140 -13.01 -7.80 3.38
CA PRO A 140 -13.39 -7.41 2.03
C PRO A 140 -13.05 -8.51 1.04
N MET A 141 -13.87 -8.66 -0.01
CA MET A 141 -13.59 -9.61 -1.07
C MET A 141 -13.19 -8.88 -2.33
N ASP A 142 -11.96 -9.11 -2.81
CA ASP A 142 -11.54 -8.61 -4.11
C ASP A 142 -12.42 -9.19 -5.22
N ARG A 143 -12.93 -8.32 -6.06
CA ARG A 143 -13.79 -8.65 -7.20
C ARG A 143 -13.22 -8.08 -8.51
N GLY A 144 -11.92 -7.80 -8.54
CA GLY A 144 -11.18 -7.26 -9.66
C GLY A 144 -10.95 -5.74 -9.62
N GLU A 145 -11.31 -5.05 -8.53
CA GLU A 145 -11.09 -3.60 -8.36
C GLU A 145 -9.81 -3.25 -7.60
N GLY A 146 -9.09 -4.26 -7.11
CA GLY A 146 -7.87 -4.07 -6.34
C GLY A 146 -8.11 -3.49 -4.95
N GLN A 147 -9.14 -3.97 -4.22
CA GLN A 147 -9.50 -3.57 -2.83
C GLN A 147 -9.76 -2.07 -2.62
N ARG A 148 -10.21 -1.39 -3.63
CA ARG A 148 -10.61 0.02 -3.52
C ARG A 148 -12.03 0.11 -2.98
N TRP A 149 -12.18 0.34 -1.68
CA TRP A 149 -13.46 0.38 -0.97
C TRP A 149 -14.54 1.21 -1.70
N ASN A 150 -14.16 2.33 -2.32
CA ASN A 150 -15.05 3.25 -3.03
C ASN A 150 -15.48 2.75 -4.44
N LYS A 151 -14.89 1.66 -4.93
CA LYS A 151 -15.18 1.06 -6.26
C LYS A 151 -15.47 -0.44 -6.18
N ALA A 152 -15.34 -1.07 -5.00
CA ALA A 152 -15.47 -2.51 -4.85
C ALA A 152 -16.86 -3.01 -5.25
N PRO A 153 -16.96 -3.92 -6.23
CA PRO A 153 -18.23 -4.44 -6.72
C PRO A 153 -19.07 -5.09 -5.63
N GLY A 154 -20.35 -4.73 -5.62
CA GLY A 154 -21.29 -5.25 -4.64
C GLY A 154 -21.39 -4.42 -3.36
N ASN A 155 -20.51 -3.44 -3.13
CA ASN A 155 -20.69 -2.46 -2.06
C ASN A 155 -21.95 -1.65 -2.31
N LEU A 156 -22.67 -1.35 -1.21
CA LEU A 156 -23.86 -0.50 -1.25
C LEU A 156 -23.46 0.93 -0.96
N TYR A 157 -24.08 1.88 -1.64
CA TYR A 157 -23.84 3.30 -1.41
C TYR A 157 -25.09 4.14 -1.64
N SER A 158 -25.12 5.34 -1.06
CA SER A 158 -26.22 6.28 -1.24
C SER A 158 -25.97 7.26 -2.38
N THR A 159 -27.03 7.81 -2.92
CA THR A 159 -26.94 9.06 -3.70
C THR A 159 -26.44 10.19 -2.79
N PRO A 160 -25.49 11.05 -3.23
CA PRO A 160 -25.07 12.21 -2.45
C PRO A 160 -26.23 13.17 -2.20
N MET A 161 -26.34 13.68 -0.97
CA MET A 161 -27.37 14.63 -0.56
C MET A 161 -26.73 15.95 -0.11
N ARG A 162 -27.26 17.07 -0.56
CA ARG A 162 -26.89 18.40 -0.03
C ARG A 162 -27.73 18.72 1.17
N ILE A 163 -27.11 18.92 2.33
CA ILE A 163 -27.81 19.21 3.59
C ILE A 163 -27.02 20.21 4.42
N ARG A 164 -27.74 20.93 5.28
CA ARG A 164 -27.18 21.82 6.28
C ARG A 164 -26.92 21.03 7.56
N LEU A 165 -25.67 20.94 7.99
CA LEU A 165 -25.27 20.29 9.23
C LEU A 165 -25.06 21.32 10.33
N ASP A 166 -25.48 20.99 11.54
CA ASP A 166 -25.19 21.68 12.77
C ASP A 166 -25.08 20.67 13.92
N PRO A 167 -23.86 20.33 14.35
CA PRO A 167 -23.63 19.32 15.39
C PRO A 167 -24.33 19.60 16.73
N GLN A 168 -24.69 20.84 16.99
CA GLN A 168 -25.39 21.24 18.24
C GLN A 168 -26.89 20.98 18.21
N LYS A 169 -27.45 20.69 17.04
CA LYS A 169 -28.88 20.36 16.91
C LYS A 169 -29.13 18.89 17.23
N ASP A 170 -30.19 18.63 17.97
CA ASP A 170 -30.71 17.27 18.18
C ASP A 170 -31.47 16.83 16.92
N GLU A 171 -30.74 16.23 15.99
CA GLU A 171 -31.24 15.83 14.68
C GLU A 171 -30.73 14.43 14.31
N ILE A 172 -31.62 13.64 13.71
CA ILE A 172 -31.26 12.35 13.09
C ILE A 172 -31.43 12.52 11.59
N ILE A 173 -30.35 12.35 10.86
CA ILE A 173 -30.34 12.37 9.39
C ILE A 173 -30.37 10.93 8.90
N GLU A 174 -31.48 10.57 8.24
CA GLU A 174 -31.64 9.24 7.66
C GLU A 174 -30.99 9.17 6.28
N ILE A 175 -30.16 8.14 6.06
CA ILE A 175 -29.53 7.87 4.77
C ILE A 175 -29.83 6.42 4.36
N THR A 176 -30.37 6.26 3.15
CA THR A 176 -30.61 4.93 2.58
C THR A 176 -29.56 4.63 1.52
N LEU A 177 -28.91 3.46 1.63
CA LEU A 177 -28.03 2.94 0.58
C LEU A 177 -28.91 2.39 -0.55
N ASP A 178 -29.09 3.18 -1.58
CA ASP A 178 -30.04 2.94 -2.68
C ASP A 178 -29.36 2.38 -3.94
N LYS A 179 -28.02 2.34 -3.97
CA LYS A 179 -27.22 1.91 -5.11
C LYS A 179 -26.26 0.78 -4.74
N LYS A 180 -25.87 0.01 -5.75
CA LYS A 180 -24.87 -1.04 -5.66
C LYS A 180 -23.78 -0.83 -6.72
N ILE A 181 -22.51 -0.96 -6.34
CA ILE A 181 -21.40 -0.86 -7.28
C ILE A 181 -21.45 -2.07 -8.24
N PRO A 182 -21.44 -1.83 -9.57
CA PRO A 182 -21.52 -2.91 -10.55
C PRO A 182 -20.23 -3.74 -10.61
N PRO A 183 -20.28 -4.96 -11.17
CA PRO A 183 -19.08 -5.75 -11.45
C PRO A 183 -18.11 -5.02 -12.35
N VAL A 184 -16.81 -5.28 -12.14
CA VAL A 184 -15.75 -4.81 -13.05
C VAL A 184 -15.84 -5.61 -14.35
N PRO A 185 -15.76 -4.99 -15.54
CA PRO A 185 -15.74 -5.70 -16.81
C PRO A 185 -14.49 -6.61 -16.92
N GLU A 186 -14.55 -7.68 -17.71
CA GLU A 186 -13.37 -8.52 -17.97
C GLU A 186 -12.28 -7.71 -18.71
N PRO A 187 -10.99 -7.96 -18.42
CA PRO A 187 -9.91 -7.28 -19.13
C PRO A 187 -9.92 -7.55 -20.64
N GLU A 188 -9.76 -6.49 -21.43
CA GLU A 188 -9.67 -6.61 -22.88
C GLU A 188 -8.39 -7.33 -23.31
N THR A 189 -8.51 -8.16 -24.35
CA THR A 189 -7.37 -8.80 -25.00
C THR A 189 -7.18 -8.23 -26.40
N THR A 190 -5.92 -8.00 -26.77
CA THR A 190 -5.54 -7.52 -28.11
C THR A 190 -4.62 -8.52 -28.81
N LYS A 191 -4.03 -8.15 -29.96
CA LYS A 191 -2.97 -8.92 -30.60
C LYS A 191 -1.83 -9.19 -29.62
N TYR A 192 -1.39 -8.18 -28.89
CA TYR A 192 -0.21 -8.23 -28.01
C TYR A 192 -0.56 -8.53 -26.55
N ILE A 193 -1.66 -7.99 -26.03
CA ILE A 193 -2.05 -8.14 -24.63
C ILE A 193 -3.00 -9.31 -24.48
N LYS A 194 -2.62 -10.29 -23.64
CA LYS A 194 -3.47 -11.42 -23.22
C LYS A 194 -3.71 -11.32 -21.72
N HIS A 195 -4.87 -11.81 -21.30
CA HIS A 195 -5.18 -11.99 -19.88
C HIS A 195 -5.30 -13.50 -19.59
N VAL A 196 -4.70 -13.92 -18.48
CA VAL A 196 -4.82 -15.26 -17.94
C VAL A 196 -5.38 -15.20 -16.52
N ARG A 197 -6.16 -16.22 -16.16
CA ARG A 197 -6.65 -16.42 -14.80
C ARG A 197 -6.64 -17.90 -14.49
N ILE A 198 -6.05 -18.28 -13.37
CA ILE A 198 -6.01 -19.66 -12.90
C ILE A 198 -6.62 -19.75 -11.50
N LYS A 199 -7.22 -20.88 -11.17
CA LYS A 199 -7.57 -21.20 -9.79
C LYS A 199 -6.30 -21.70 -9.10
N SER A 200 -5.85 -21.00 -8.08
CA SER A 200 -4.72 -21.44 -7.26
C SER A 200 -5.17 -22.53 -6.29
N ARG A 201 -4.47 -23.66 -6.26
CA ARG A 201 -4.70 -24.72 -5.29
C ARG A 201 -4.23 -24.27 -3.89
N LEU A 202 -3.01 -23.74 -3.82
CA LEU A 202 -2.40 -23.31 -2.55
C LEU A 202 -3.23 -22.24 -1.83
N LEU A 203 -3.67 -21.21 -2.57
CA LEU A 203 -4.49 -20.15 -2.00
C LEU A 203 -5.91 -20.63 -1.68
N THR A 204 -6.47 -21.53 -2.48
CA THR A 204 -7.79 -22.11 -2.22
C THR A 204 -7.79 -22.94 -0.92
N GLU A 205 -6.73 -23.73 -0.70
CA GLU A 205 -6.52 -24.49 0.54
C GLU A 205 -6.39 -23.55 1.75
N PHE A 206 -5.58 -22.50 1.63
CA PHE A 206 -5.37 -21.53 2.72
C PHE A 206 -6.66 -20.77 3.10
N TRP A 207 -7.38 -20.23 2.11
CA TRP A 207 -8.57 -19.39 2.33
C TRP A 207 -9.88 -20.16 2.53
N GLY A 208 -9.88 -21.50 2.36
CA GLY A 208 -11.07 -22.35 2.49
C GLY A 208 -12.13 -22.12 1.42
N ARG A 209 -11.78 -21.42 0.33
CA ARG A 209 -12.68 -21.10 -0.78
C ARG A 209 -11.90 -20.90 -2.09
N PRO A 210 -12.55 -21.00 -3.28
CA PRO A 210 -11.86 -20.78 -4.54
C PRO A 210 -11.17 -19.42 -4.60
N MET A 211 -9.84 -19.41 -4.74
CA MET A 211 -9.00 -18.25 -4.94
C MET A 211 -8.27 -18.34 -6.27
N TYR A 212 -8.01 -17.18 -6.88
CA TYR A 212 -7.49 -17.08 -8.22
C TYR A 212 -6.27 -16.19 -8.28
N LEU A 213 -5.35 -16.53 -9.19
CA LEU A 213 -4.26 -15.69 -9.65
C LEU A 213 -4.48 -15.37 -11.12
N GLY A 214 -4.02 -14.21 -11.55
CA GLY A 214 -4.09 -13.82 -12.95
C GLY A 214 -2.84 -13.05 -13.38
N ALA A 215 -2.77 -12.74 -14.66
CA ALA A 215 -1.78 -11.83 -15.20
C ALA A 215 -2.23 -11.23 -16.53
N HIS A 216 -1.83 -10.00 -16.77
CA HIS A 216 -1.66 -9.52 -18.14
C HIS A 216 -0.34 -10.04 -18.70
N VAL A 217 -0.36 -10.53 -19.92
CA VAL A 217 0.81 -11.03 -20.64
C VAL A 217 0.97 -10.22 -21.91
N LEU A 218 2.04 -9.45 -22.02
CA LEU A 218 2.41 -8.73 -23.24
C LEU A 218 3.31 -9.62 -24.09
N LEU A 219 2.82 -10.00 -25.26
CA LEU A 219 3.51 -10.86 -26.20
C LEU A 219 4.49 -10.05 -27.05
N PRO A 220 5.69 -10.59 -27.38
CA PRO A 220 6.63 -9.92 -28.28
C PRO A 220 6.09 -9.82 -29.70
N ALA A 221 6.56 -8.84 -30.45
CA ALA A 221 6.28 -8.75 -31.88
C ALA A 221 6.80 -10.01 -32.59
N GLY A 222 6.07 -10.51 -33.59
CA GLY A 222 6.43 -11.73 -34.32
C GLY A 222 6.11 -13.03 -33.55
N PHE A 223 5.36 -12.97 -32.45
CA PHE A 223 5.05 -14.16 -31.64
C PHE A 223 4.40 -15.28 -32.44
N ASP A 224 3.41 -14.98 -33.30
CA ASP A 224 2.71 -15.97 -34.09
C ASP A 224 3.52 -16.42 -35.32
N GLU A 225 4.37 -15.56 -35.84
CA GLU A 225 5.22 -15.78 -37.00
C GLU A 225 6.44 -16.68 -36.70
N HIS A 226 6.82 -16.81 -35.40
CA HIS A 226 7.94 -17.61 -34.94
C HIS A 226 7.52 -18.67 -33.91
N PRO A 227 6.77 -19.73 -34.32
CA PRO A 227 6.16 -20.70 -33.40
C PRO A 227 7.16 -21.52 -32.59
N GLU A 228 8.41 -21.68 -33.07
CA GLU A 228 9.46 -22.44 -32.37
C GLU A 228 10.25 -21.59 -31.36
N ALA A 229 10.06 -20.27 -31.36
CA ALA A 229 10.76 -19.38 -30.42
C ALA A 229 10.30 -19.60 -28.99
N ARG A 230 11.27 -19.58 -28.06
CA ARG A 230 11.04 -19.61 -26.61
C ARG A 230 11.61 -18.36 -25.98
N TYR A 231 10.88 -17.76 -25.06
CA TYR A 231 11.11 -16.41 -24.59
C TYR A 231 11.55 -16.37 -23.13
N PRO A 232 12.52 -15.50 -22.78
CA PRO A 232 12.73 -15.12 -21.40
C PRO A 232 11.46 -14.50 -20.82
N LEU A 233 11.22 -14.73 -19.53
CA LEU A 233 10.09 -14.15 -18.79
C LEU A 233 10.55 -12.96 -17.95
N VAL A 234 9.87 -11.85 -18.12
CA VAL A 234 10.10 -10.63 -17.35
C VAL A 234 8.83 -10.29 -16.57
N ILE A 235 8.98 -10.14 -15.27
CA ILE A 235 7.88 -9.91 -14.35
C ILE A 235 7.96 -8.48 -13.86
N ASN A 236 6.98 -7.65 -14.23
CA ASN A 236 6.79 -6.33 -13.69
C ASN A 236 5.86 -6.40 -12.49
N HIS A 237 6.44 -6.36 -11.30
CA HIS A 237 5.75 -6.34 -10.03
C HIS A 237 5.12 -4.98 -9.71
N GLY A 238 4.15 -4.97 -8.80
CA GLY A 238 3.41 -3.81 -8.31
C GLY A 238 1.91 -3.97 -8.46
N HIS A 239 1.18 -2.93 -8.09
CA HIS A 239 -0.28 -2.90 -8.15
C HIS A 239 -0.81 -3.33 -9.52
N PHE A 240 -1.80 -4.22 -9.53
CA PHE A 240 -2.39 -4.71 -10.77
C PHE A 240 -3.28 -3.62 -11.40
N PRO A 241 -2.92 -3.10 -12.57
CA PRO A 241 -3.80 -2.21 -13.28
C PRO A 241 -4.89 -3.03 -13.99
N TYR A 242 -6.12 -2.57 -13.91
CA TYR A 242 -7.25 -3.21 -14.56
C TYR A 242 -7.08 -3.36 -16.09
N THR A 243 -6.45 -2.39 -16.72
CA THR A 243 -5.95 -2.43 -18.11
C THR A 243 -4.43 -2.45 -18.09
N PHE A 244 -3.79 -3.04 -19.12
CA PHE A 244 -2.35 -3.00 -19.25
C PHE A 244 -1.90 -1.55 -19.53
N THR A 245 -1.59 -0.82 -18.47
CA THR A 245 -1.17 0.58 -18.54
C THR A 245 0.24 0.72 -19.13
N GLY A 246 0.52 1.86 -19.74
CA GLY A 246 1.84 2.15 -20.30
C GLY A 246 2.14 1.49 -21.65
N PHE A 247 1.15 0.84 -22.30
CA PHE A 247 1.24 0.29 -23.63
C PHE A 247 -0.02 0.67 -24.43
N ARG A 248 0.13 1.34 -25.54
CA ARG A 248 -0.98 1.86 -26.35
C ARG A 248 -0.73 1.58 -27.83
N GLU A 249 -1.58 0.76 -28.46
CA GLU A 249 -1.45 0.34 -29.87
C GLU A 249 -1.87 1.43 -30.85
N THR A 250 -2.60 2.45 -30.40
CA THR A 250 -3.07 3.57 -31.23
C THR A 250 -2.32 4.88 -30.89
N PRO A 251 -2.18 5.82 -31.84
CA PRO A 251 -1.66 7.16 -31.54
C PRO A 251 -2.36 7.83 -30.35
N PRO A 252 -1.72 8.80 -29.68
CA PRO A 252 -2.38 9.60 -28.66
C PRO A 252 -3.66 10.23 -29.20
N ASP A 253 -4.67 10.33 -28.32
CA ASP A 253 -5.94 10.93 -28.66
C ASP A 253 -5.75 12.44 -28.87
N PRO A 254 -6.00 12.97 -30.08
CA PRO A 254 -5.82 14.40 -30.37
C PRO A 254 -6.81 15.28 -29.60
N ASP A 255 -7.99 14.74 -29.27
CA ASP A 255 -9.09 15.46 -28.62
C ASP A 255 -9.07 15.30 -27.10
N LEU A 256 -8.06 14.60 -26.52
CA LEU A 256 -7.93 14.44 -25.09
C LEU A 256 -7.76 15.80 -24.41
N GLU A 257 -8.68 16.13 -23.50
CA GLU A 257 -8.55 17.35 -22.68
C GLU A 257 -7.33 17.23 -21.75
N PRO A 258 -6.47 18.27 -21.68
CA PRO A 258 -5.31 18.25 -20.81
C PRO A 258 -5.72 18.26 -19.35
N GLU A 259 -5.07 17.41 -18.55
CA GLU A 259 -5.23 17.37 -17.09
C GLU A 259 -3.93 17.83 -16.43
N TYR A 260 -4.06 18.71 -15.44
CA TYR A 260 -2.93 19.15 -14.62
C TYR A 260 -2.57 18.09 -13.58
N SER A 261 -1.29 17.73 -13.50
CA SER A 261 -0.77 16.90 -12.44
C SER A 261 -0.28 17.75 -11.26
N GLU A 262 -1.00 17.76 -10.17
CA GLU A 262 -0.55 18.44 -8.93
C GLU A 262 0.78 17.88 -8.42
N ARG A 263 0.98 16.56 -8.55
CA ARG A 263 2.22 15.89 -8.11
C ARG A 263 3.45 16.39 -8.84
N PHE A 264 3.37 16.53 -10.17
CA PHE A 264 4.51 16.90 -11.00
C PHE A 264 4.48 18.36 -11.46
N GLN A 265 3.40 19.08 -11.14
CA GLN A 265 3.17 20.47 -11.58
C GLN A 265 3.27 20.63 -13.11
N ILE A 266 2.72 19.66 -13.85
CA ILE A 266 2.75 19.59 -15.32
C ILE A 266 1.33 19.62 -15.85
N GLU A 267 1.05 20.60 -16.72
CA GLU A 267 -0.18 20.66 -17.51
C GLU A 267 -0.16 19.61 -18.61
N GLY A 268 -1.29 18.92 -18.82
CA GLY A 268 -1.42 17.90 -19.87
C GLY A 268 -0.61 16.62 -19.61
N TYR A 269 -0.32 16.29 -18.36
CA TYR A 269 0.45 15.10 -18.02
C TYR A 269 -0.22 13.81 -18.51
N ASN A 270 -1.56 13.76 -18.57
CA ASN A 270 -2.33 12.67 -19.19
C ASN A 270 -1.99 12.47 -20.69
N LYS A 271 -1.76 13.56 -21.44
CA LYS A 271 -1.30 13.48 -22.85
C LYS A 271 0.11 12.89 -22.95
N ILE A 272 1.02 13.35 -22.10
CA ILE A 272 2.39 12.82 -22.00
C ILE A 272 2.37 11.32 -21.72
N MET A 273 1.50 10.87 -20.79
CA MET A 273 1.34 9.44 -20.49
C MET A 273 0.90 8.64 -21.74
N GLN A 274 -0.03 9.15 -22.55
CA GLN A 274 -0.45 8.49 -23.80
C GLN A 274 0.66 8.47 -24.85
N GLU A 275 1.44 9.56 -24.97
CA GLU A 275 2.59 9.63 -25.90
C GLU A 275 3.65 8.58 -25.56
N TYR A 276 4.02 8.46 -24.28
CA TYR A 276 5.00 7.47 -23.83
C TYR A 276 4.48 6.04 -23.93
N ALA A 277 3.19 5.79 -23.69
CA ALA A 277 2.57 4.50 -23.89
C ALA A 277 2.57 4.08 -25.38
N TYR A 278 2.29 5.01 -26.30
CA TYR A 278 2.38 4.76 -27.74
C TYR A 278 3.83 4.61 -28.21
N LYS A 279 4.76 5.40 -27.64
CA LYS A 279 6.18 5.24 -27.91
C LYS A 279 6.67 3.86 -27.50
N PHE A 280 6.26 3.36 -26.32
CA PHE A 280 6.61 2.02 -25.89
C PHE A 280 6.05 0.94 -26.82
N TYR A 281 4.82 1.08 -27.32
CA TYR A 281 4.29 0.19 -28.36
C TYR A 281 5.17 0.17 -29.62
N LYS A 282 5.61 1.33 -30.10
CA LYS A 282 6.49 1.41 -31.27
C LYS A 282 7.87 0.79 -31.01
N ASP A 283 8.44 1.05 -29.83
CA ASP A 283 9.71 0.44 -29.41
C ASP A 283 9.54 -1.09 -29.34
N TRP A 284 8.51 -1.59 -28.65
CA TRP A 284 8.20 -3.01 -28.45
C TRP A 284 8.01 -3.77 -29.76
N THR A 285 7.38 -3.16 -30.74
CA THR A 285 7.11 -3.76 -32.05
C THR A 285 8.24 -3.50 -33.05
N GLY A 286 9.19 -2.64 -32.71
CA GLY A 286 10.36 -2.34 -33.56
C GLY A 286 11.34 -3.53 -33.65
N PRO A 287 12.24 -3.52 -34.66
CA PRO A 287 13.17 -4.63 -34.88
C PRO A 287 14.24 -4.76 -33.80
N ASP A 288 14.60 -3.65 -33.16
CA ASP A 288 15.72 -3.61 -32.21
C ASP A 288 15.34 -3.93 -30.77
N PHE A 289 14.03 -3.98 -30.46
CA PHE A 289 13.58 -4.25 -29.08
C PHE A 289 13.65 -5.76 -28.77
N PRO A 290 14.17 -6.15 -27.60
CA PRO A 290 14.29 -7.56 -27.23
C PRO A 290 12.94 -8.30 -27.20
N ARG A 291 12.91 -9.54 -27.69
CA ARG A 291 11.71 -10.38 -27.70
C ARG A 291 11.63 -11.15 -26.39
N VAL A 292 10.78 -10.70 -25.46
CA VAL A 292 10.54 -11.31 -24.16
C VAL A 292 9.03 -11.43 -23.89
N LEU A 293 8.63 -12.30 -22.99
CA LEU A 293 7.31 -12.25 -22.38
C LEU A 293 7.38 -11.24 -21.22
N LEU A 294 6.50 -10.24 -21.23
CA LEU A 294 6.37 -9.31 -20.11
C LEU A 294 5.03 -9.54 -19.42
N ILE A 295 5.05 -9.78 -18.11
CA ILE A 295 3.82 -9.98 -17.34
C ILE A 295 3.65 -8.94 -16.22
N LYS A 296 2.39 -8.61 -15.94
CA LYS A 296 1.95 -7.93 -14.72
C LYS A 296 0.99 -8.87 -13.99
N ILE A 297 1.29 -9.18 -12.74
CA ILE A 297 0.57 -10.21 -11.98
C ILE A 297 -0.67 -9.60 -11.34
N GLN A 298 -1.78 -10.35 -11.39
CA GLN A 298 -3.00 -10.10 -10.61
C GLN A 298 -3.00 -11.06 -9.43
N HIS A 299 -2.67 -10.55 -8.25
CA HIS A 299 -2.52 -11.33 -7.02
C HIS A 299 -3.18 -10.65 -5.80
N ALA A 300 -4.28 -9.97 -6.06
CA ALA A 300 -5.08 -9.37 -5.01
C ALA A 300 -5.55 -10.41 -3.98
N ASN A 301 -5.72 -9.94 -2.76
CA ASN A 301 -6.17 -10.73 -1.63
C ASN A 301 -7.24 -9.96 -0.84
N PRO A 302 -7.87 -10.57 0.18
CA PRO A 302 -8.92 -9.88 0.93
C PRO A 302 -8.48 -8.62 1.69
N TYR A 303 -7.17 -8.39 1.88
CA TYR A 303 -6.64 -7.20 2.54
C TYR A 303 -6.27 -6.09 1.55
N TYR A 304 -5.79 -6.45 0.33
CA TYR A 304 -5.23 -5.45 -0.59
C TYR A 304 -5.24 -5.88 -2.05
N ASP A 305 -4.86 -4.97 -2.96
CA ASP A 305 -4.81 -5.20 -4.40
C ASP A 305 -3.60 -6.03 -4.86
N ASP A 306 -2.63 -6.25 -3.99
CA ASP A 306 -1.52 -7.19 -4.19
C ASP A 306 -1.17 -7.93 -2.89
N SER A 307 -0.32 -8.95 -2.97
CA SER A 307 0.04 -9.82 -1.87
C SER A 307 1.47 -9.64 -1.37
N TYR A 308 2.18 -8.63 -1.85
CA TYR A 308 3.63 -8.49 -1.67
C TYR A 308 4.44 -9.68 -2.22
N ALA A 309 3.83 -10.55 -3.02
CA ALA A 309 4.42 -11.70 -3.70
C ALA A 309 5.24 -12.66 -2.79
N VAL A 310 4.91 -12.72 -1.50
CA VAL A 310 5.58 -13.59 -0.51
C VAL A 310 4.59 -14.49 0.21
N ASN A 311 5.09 -15.51 0.90
CA ASN A 311 4.29 -16.30 1.81
C ASN A 311 4.07 -15.52 3.12
N SER A 312 2.83 -15.48 3.59
CA SER A 312 2.44 -14.75 4.79
C SER A 312 1.49 -15.58 5.66
N ALA A 313 1.64 -15.46 6.98
CA ALA A 313 0.78 -16.15 7.92
C ALA A 313 -0.69 -15.69 7.83
N ASN A 314 -0.95 -14.41 7.52
CA ASN A 314 -2.30 -13.86 7.43
C ASN A 314 -2.85 -13.84 6.00
N VAL A 315 -1.99 -13.64 5.00
CA VAL A 315 -2.40 -13.44 3.60
C VAL A 315 -2.36 -14.77 2.83
N GLY A 316 -1.47 -15.69 3.22
CA GLY A 316 -1.35 -17.01 2.58
C GLY A 316 -0.09 -17.17 1.73
N PRO A 317 0.08 -18.35 1.09
CA PRO A 317 1.30 -18.71 0.38
C PRO A 317 1.35 -18.13 -1.05
N TYR A 318 1.28 -16.80 -1.18
CA TYR A 318 1.28 -16.14 -2.49
C TYR A 318 2.62 -16.24 -3.21
N GLY A 319 3.73 -16.19 -2.49
CA GLY A 319 5.06 -16.37 -3.09
C GLY A 319 5.17 -17.72 -3.82
N ASP A 320 4.78 -18.80 -3.14
CA ASP A 320 4.75 -20.15 -3.73
C ASP A 320 3.73 -20.26 -4.87
N ALA A 321 2.53 -19.71 -4.68
CA ALA A 321 1.48 -19.78 -5.68
C ALA A 321 1.85 -19.03 -6.97
N ILE A 322 2.51 -17.88 -6.87
CA ILE A 322 3.02 -17.14 -8.02
C ILE A 322 4.14 -17.93 -8.70
N THR A 323 5.15 -18.36 -7.92
CA THR A 323 6.36 -19.00 -8.44
C THR A 323 6.09 -20.38 -9.02
N TYR A 324 5.24 -21.19 -8.37
CA TYR A 324 5.06 -22.60 -8.73
C TYR A 324 3.72 -22.96 -9.38
N GLU A 325 2.73 -22.05 -9.39
CA GLU A 325 1.45 -22.28 -10.09
C GLU A 325 1.26 -21.32 -11.28
N LEU A 326 1.36 -19.99 -11.06
CA LEU A 326 1.06 -19.00 -12.10
C LEU A 326 2.15 -18.93 -13.18
N ILE A 327 3.41 -18.75 -12.77
CA ILE A 327 4.53 -18.61 -13.71
C ILE A 327 4.67 -19.83 -14.63
N PRO A 328 4.70 -21.08 -14.14
CA PRO A 328 4.78 -22.26 -15.01
C PRO A 328 3.57 -22.38 -15.97
N HIS A 329 2.36 -21.97 -15.53
CA HIS A 329 1.20 -21.92 -16.40
C HIS A 329 1.40 -20.94 -17.57
N ILE A 330 1.89 -19.74 -17.28
CA ILE A 330 2.15 -18.71 -18.29
C ILE A 330 3.23 -19.16 -19.27
N GLU A 331 4.35 -19.66 -18.76
CA GLU A 331 5.49 -20.15 -19.59
C GLU A 331 5.06 -21.27 -20.51
N LYS A 332 4.29 -22.24 -20.00
CA LYS A 332 3.74 -23.33 -20.81
C LYS A 332 2.80 -22.81 -21.90
N LYS A 333 1.94 -21.84 -21.56
CA LYS A 333 0.93 -21.31 -22.49
C LYS A 333 1.52 -20.42 -23.56
N PHE A 334 2.56 -19.63 -23.22
CA PHE A 334 3.14 -18.61 -24.11
C PHE A 334 4.60 -18.90 -24.47
N ARG A 335 5.02 -20.15 -24.40
CA ARG A 335 6.36 -20.58 -24.84
C ARG A 335 7.50 -19.88 -24.11
N GLY A 336 7.38 -19.70 -22.80
CA GLY A 336 8.50 -19.30 -21.96
C GLY A 336 9.61 -20.36 -21.97
N ILE A 337 10.84 -19.96 -21.67
CA ILE A 337 11.98 -20.89 -21.53
C ILE A 337 11.73 -21.86 -20.38
N GLY A 338 11.14 -21.40 -19.28
CA GLY A 338 10.71 -22.28 -18.18
C GLY A 338 11.79 -22.60 -17.17
N GLU A 339 12.89 -21.86 -17.18
CA GLU A 339 14.04 -22.09 -16.29
C GLU A 339 14.39 -20.80 -15.52
N GLY A 340 14.84 -20.92 -14.27
CA GLY A 340 15.12 -19.79 -13.39
C GLY A 340 16.13 -18.79 -13.95
N TRP A 341 17.12 -19.26 -14.72
CA TRP A 341 18.09 -18.38 -15.38
C TRP A 341 17.48 -17.41 -16.40
N ALA A 342 16.26 -17.69 -16.87
CA ALA A 342 15.55 -16.90 -17.88
C ALA A 342 14.36 -16.12 -17.31
N ARG A 343 14.23 -16.01 -15.97
CA ARG A 343 13.18 -15.27 -15.28
C ARG A 343 13.77 -14.07 -14.56
N PHE A 344 13.17 -12.91 -14.74
CA PHE A 344 13.66 -11.62 -14.23
C PHE A 344 12.55 -10.81 -13.63
N LEU A 345 12.89 -9.98 -12.64
CA LEU A 345 11.98 -9.24 -11.80
C LEU A 345 12.30 -7.74 -11.85
N TYR A 346 11.32 -6.90 -11.93
CA TYR A 346 11.47 -5.48 -11.64
C TYR A 346 10.14 -4.85 -11.21
N GLY A 347 10.24 -3.71 -10.55
CA GLY A 347 9.09 -2.94 -10.12
C GLY A 347 9.50 -1.68 -9.39
N GLY A 348 8.52 -0.88 -9.03
CA GLY A 348 8.72 0.33 -8.24
C GLY A 348 7.81 0.36 -7.03
N SER A 349 8.27 0.97 -5.91
CA SER A 349 7.50 1.04 -4.67
C SER A 349 7.22 -0.36 -4.12
N THR A 350 5.97 -0.71 -3.86
CA THR A 350 5.52 -2.08 -3.56
C THR A 350 6.17 -3.10 -4.52
N GLY A 351 6.11 -2.86 -5.83
CA GLY A 351 6.72 -3.76 -6.81
C GLY A 351 8.24 -3.83 -6.75
N GLY A 352 8.91 -2.81 -6.25
CA GLY A 352 10.35 -2.83 -5.97
C GLY A 352 10.68 -3.77 -4.81
N TRP A 353 9.90 -3.71 -3.75
CA TRP A 353 10.01 -4.63 -2.63
C TRP A 353 9.69 -6.07 -3.04
N GLU A 354 8.59 -6.28 -3.78
CA GLU A 354 8.19 -7.59 -4.30
C GLU A 354 9.29 -8.24 -5.17
N ALA A 355 9.87 -7.46 -6.09
CA ALA A 355 10.94 -7.95 -6.96
C ALA A 355 12.17 -8.35 -6.16
N LEU A 356 12.57 -7.56 -5.16
CA LEU A 356 13.71 -7.88 -4.30
C LEU A 356 13.40 -9.07 -3.39
N ALA A 357 12.22 -9.10 -2.77
CA ALA A 357 11.80 -10.20 -1.89
C ALA A 357 11.72 -11.52 -2.65
N ALA A 358 11.09 -11.55 -3.84
CA ALA A 358 11.03 -12.74 -4.67
C ALA A 358 12.45 -13.23 -5.05
N GLN A 359 13.37 -12.32 -5.39
CA GLN A 359 14.75 -12.68 -5.68
C GLN A 359 15.48 -13.27 -4.45
N VAL A 360 15.23 -12.73 -3.26
CA VAL A 360 15.87 -13.19 -2.00
C VAL A 360 15.28 -14.53 -1.54
N PHE A 361 13.96 -14.68 -1.55
CA PHE A 361 13.29 -15.90 -1.05
C PHE A 361 13.31 -17.06 -2.06
N TYR A 362 13.43 -16.78 -3.37
CA TYR A 362 13.48 -17.78 -4.45
C TYR A 362 14.73 -17.59 -5.32
N PRO A 363 15.94 -17.61 -4.75
CA PRO A 363 17.17 -17.20 -5.44
C PRO A 363 17.56 -18.08 -6.63
N ASP A 364 17.07 -19.31 -6.69
CA ASP A 364 17.30 -20.26 -7.79
C ASP A 364 16.24 -20.16 -8.90
N GLU A 365 15.07 -19.56 -8.60
CA GLU A 365 13.96 -19.42 -9.55
C GLU A 365 14.05 -18.13 -10.39
N TYR A 366 14.86 -17.15 -9.96
CA TYR A 366 15.01 -15.87 -10.62
C TYR A 366 16.49 -15.49 -10.80
N ASN A 367 16.81 -14.77 -11.87
CA ASN A 367 18.18 -14.45 -12.27
C ASN A 367 18.50 -12.94 -12.26
N GLY A 368 17.73 -12.15 -11.54
CA GLY A 368 18.00 -10.73 -11.31
C GLY A 368 16.75 -9.93 -11.03
N CYS A 369 16.89 -8.94 -10.15
CA CYS A 369 15.86 -7.97 -9.82
C CYS A 369 16.36 -6.53 -10.00
N TRP A 370 15.50 -5.65 -10.50
CA TRP A 370 15.69 -4.20 -10.61
C TRP A 370 14.59 -3.51 -9.80
N ALA A 371 14.92 -3.22 -8.55
CA ALA A 371 14.00 -2.65 -7.57
C ALA A 371 14.13 -1.13 -7.55
N ALA A 372 13.13 -0.43 -8.04
CA ALA A 372 13.09 1.03 -7.98
C ALA A 372 12.31 1.48 -6.74
N CYS A 373 12.92 2.38 -5.94
CA CYS A 373 12.32 2.93 -4.72
C CYS A 373 11.53 1.89 -3.91
N PRO A 374 12.14 0.74 -3.57
CA PRO A 374 11.41 -0.32 -2.87
C PRO A 374 10.80 0.20 -1.58
N ASP A 375 9.62 -0.32 -1.21
CA ASP A 375 9.07 -0.15 0.13
C ASP A 375 10.11 -0.56 1.19
N PRO A 376 9.94 -0.24 2.49
CA PRO A 376 11.03 -0.40 3.45
C PRO A 376 11.66 -1.79 3.43
N ILE A 377 12.94 -1.87 3.06
CA ILE A 377 13.73 -3.11 2.97
C ILE A 377 14.67 -3.33 4.18
N ASP A 378 14.67 -2.36 5.10
CA ASP A 378 15.31 -2.40 6.42
C ASP A 378 14.38 -1.69 7.40
N PHE A 379 13.87 -2.42 8.39
CA PHE A 379 12.86 -1.86 9.29
C PHE A 379 13.44 -1.01 10.44
N ARG A 380 14.76 -0.81 10.49
CA ARG A 380 15.37 0.31 11.25
C ARG A 380 15.00 1.65 10.62
N ALA A 381 14.62 1.62 9.35
CA ALA A 381 14.08 2.75 8.61
C ALA A 381 12.75 2.37 7.93
N TYR A 382 11.78 1.92 8.75
CA TYR A 382 10.41 1.66 8.28
C TYR A 382 9.74 3.01 7.96
N THR A 383 9.99 3.50 6.77
CA THR A 383 9.99 4.90 6.34
C THR A 383 10.98 5.74 7.18
N ILE A 384 10.55 6.35 8.28
CA ILE A 384 11.42 7.08 9.23
C ILE A 384 11.38 6.50 10.65
N VAL A 385 10.69 5.39 10.85
CA VAL A 385 10.54 4.76 12.17
C VAL A 385 11.52 3.61 12.30
N ASN A 386 12.37 3.62 13.33
CA ASN A 386 13.06 2.42 13.76
C ASN A 386 12.11 1.62 14.65
N ILE A 387 11.45 0.60 14.08
CA ILE A 387 10.45 -0.18 14.84
C ILE A 387 11.07 -1.06 15.93
N TYR A 388 12.40 -1.19 15.97
CA TYR A 388 13.12 -1.97 16.97
C TYR A 388 13.50 -1.17 18.21
N GLU A 389 13.63 0.15 18.09
CA GLU A 389 14.16 1.02 19.13
C GLU A 389 13.19 2.13 19.56
N HIS A 390 12.33 2.62 18.65
CA HIS A 390 11.38 3.67 19.00
C HIS A 390 10.18 3.09 19.77
N GLU A 391 9.74 3.81 20.80
CA GLU A 391 8.52 3.44 21.55
C GLU A 391 7.25 3.89 20.82
N ASN A 392 7.35 4.94 19.99
CA ASN A 392 6.20 5.54 19.29
C ASN A 392 6.47 5.80 17.82
N ALA A 393 5.53 5.38 16.97
CA ALA A 393 5.59 5.56 15.53
C ALA A 393 5.28 6.99 15.08
N TYR A 394 4.47 7.75 15.81
CA TYR A 394 3.93 9.04 15.36
C TYR A 394 4.73 10.25 15.81
N TYR A 395 5.42 10.14 16.94
CA TYR A 395 6.10 11.27 17.54
C TYR A 395 7.57 10.98 17.80
N VAL A 396 8.37 12.02 17.70
CA VAL A 396 9.77 11.98 18.14
C VAL A 396 9.80 11.99 19.66
N GLU A 397 10.52 11.04 20.24
CA GLU A 397 10.71 10.98 21.68
C GLU A 397 11.41 12.24 22.19
N SER A 398 10.78 12.93 23.12
CA SER A 398 11.32 14.15 23.71
C SER A 398 10.63 14.45 25.04
N LYS A 399 11.43 14.89 26.01
CA LYS A 399 10.94 15.22 27.36
C LYS A 399 9.99 16.43 27.37
N PHE A 400 10.19 17.39 26.50
CA PHE A 400 9.51 18.68 26.56
C PHE A 400 8.82 19.11 25.27
N LYS A 401 9.00 18.38 24.20
CA LYS A 401 8.50 18.77 22.90
C LYS A 401 7.78 17.59 22.23
N HIS A 402 6.57 17.83 21.79
CA HIS A 402 5.76 16.88 21.03
C HIS A 402 5.92 17.20 19.54
N THR A 403 6.75 16.44 18.84
CA THR A 403 7.04 16.67 17.41
C THR A 403 6.52 15.50 16.60
N PRO A 404 5.52 15.73 15.70
CA PRO A 404 5.01 14.67 14.85
C PRO A 404 6.07 14.21 13.84
N LYS A 405 6.12 12.91 13.57
CA LYS A 405 6.96 12.34 12.51
C LYS A 405 6.27 12.54 11.16
N PRO A 406 7.00 12.99 10.12
CA PRO A 406 6.44 13.13 8.79
C PRO A 406 6.19 11.76 8.16
N GLY A 407 5.08 11.65 7.43
CA GLY A 407 4.75 10.45 6.64
C GLY A 407 4.98 10.64 5.15
N ARG A 408 4.81 11.88 4.65
CA ARG A 408 4.98 12.20 3.24
C ARG A 408 5.56 13.60 3.04
N ARG A 409 6.48 13.72 2.11
CA ARG A 409 7.11 14.99 1.67
C ARG A 409 7.09 15.13 0.14
N ASN A 410 7.30 16.35 -0.36
CA ASN A 410 7.64 16.61 -1.76
C ASN A 410 9.17 16.76 -1.94
N TYR A 411 9.62 16.98 -3.18
CA TYR A 411 11.06 17.14 -3.51
C TYR A 411 11.72 18.38 -2.86
N LEU A 412 10.95 19.33 -2.36
CA LEU A 412 11.44 20.48 -1.59
C LEU A 412 11.56 20.17 -0.09
N GLY A 413 11.11 18.98 0.35
CA GLY A 413 11.08 18.60 1.75
C GLY A 413 9.85 19.10 2.51
N GLU A 414 8.88 19.72 1.85
CA GLU A 414 7.64 20.15 2.47
C GLU A 414 6.78 18.94 2.84
N ILE A 415 6.33 18.88 4.09
CA ILE A 415 5.54 17.78 4.64
C ILE A 415 4.08 17.98 4.23
N SER A 416 3.49 16.97 3.61
CA SER A 416 2.09 16.97 3.18
C SER A 416 1.18 16.12 4.07
N ALA A 417 1.75 15.15 4.81
CA ALA A 417 1.05 14.32 5.78
C ALA A 417 2.01 13.81 6.84
N THR A 418 1.51 13.61 8.06
CA THR A 418 2.21 12.93 9.16
C THR A 418 1.89 11.44 9.16
N LEU A 419 2.69 10.64 9.88
CA LEU A 419 2.41 9.22 10.07
C LEU A 419 1.07 8.98 10.80
N GLU A 420 0.77 9.81 11.80
CA GLU A 420 -0.51 9.75 12.52
C GLU A 420 -1.69 9.96 11.57
N GLU A 421 -1.67 11.01 10.74
CA GLU A 421 -2.74 11.31 9.78
C GLU A 421 -2.97 10.15 8.81
N MET A 422 -1.91 9.57 8.25
CA MET A 422 -2.01 8.44 7.33
C MET A 422 -2.64 7.20 7.99
N ASN A 423 -2.19 6.87 9.20
CA ASN A 423 -2.71 5.72 9.94
C ASN A 423 -4.13 5.94 10.47
N HIS A 424 -4.48 7.17 10.90
CA HIS A 424 -5.84 7.49 11.32
C HIS A 424 -6.83 7.39 10.14
N ARG A 425 -6.44 7.81 8.93
CA ARG A 425 -7.27 7.61 7.74
C ARG A 425 -7.55 6.12 7.51
N GLU A 426 -6.53 5.28 7.57
CA GLU A 426 -6.71 3.83 7.41
C GLU A 426 -7.58 3.23 8.52
N LEU A 427 -7.41 3.66 9.77
CA LEU A 427 -8.24 3.20 10.88
C LEU A 427 -9.74 3.51 10.67
N VAL A 428 -10.06 4.65 10.06
CA VAL A 428 -11.45 4.99 9.70
C VAL A 428 -11.95 4.08 8.59
N LEU A 429 -11.13 3.79 7.57
CA LEU A 429 -11.50 2.94 6.44
C LEU A 429 -11.70 1.47 6.84
N GLY A 430 -10.93 0.96 7.82
CA GLY A 430 -11.06 -0.41 8.29
C GLY A 430 -10.26 -0.67 9.55
N THR A 431 -10.82 -1.44 10.49
CA THR A 431 -10.10 -2.01 11.63
C THR A 431 -9.47 -3.35 11.25
N HIS A 432 -8.56 -3.90 12.04
CA HIS A 432 -7.95 -5.22 11.84
C HIS A 432 -7.26 -5.38 10.46
N SER A 433 -6.55 -4.36 10.01
CA SER A 433 -5.87 -4.31 8.68
C SER A 433 -6.82 -4.43 7.48
N ARG A 434 -8.06 -3.95 7.58
CA ARG A 434 -9.08 -4.08 6.53
C ARG A 434 -9.34 -2.79 5.74
N SER A 435 -8.47 -1.79 5.86
CA SER A 435 -8.64 -0.51 5.15
C SER A 435 -8.51 -0.63 3.62
N GLY A 436 -7.76 -1.63 3.14
CA GLY A 436 -7.37 -1.74 1.74
C GLY A 436 -6.28 -0.72 1.33
N ASP A 437 -5.50 -0.21 2.28
CA ASP A 437 -4.42 0.75 2.09
C ASP A 437 -3.06 0.23 2.61
N GLN A 438 -2.01 1.01 2.40
CA GLN A 438 -0.61 0.60 2.46
C GLN A 438 -0.12 0.12 3.84
N TRP A 439 -0.45 0.84 4.92
CA TRP A 439 0.01 0.48 6.27
C TRP A 439 -0.66 -0.81 6.77
N ASP A 440 -1.91 -1.00 6.38
CA ASP A 440 -2.65 -2.21 6.72
C ASP A 440 -2.18 -3.44 5.96
N ILE A 441 -1.80 -3.32 4.68
CA ILE A 441 -1.25 -4.48 3.97
C ILE A 441 0.14 -4.85 4.48
N TRP A 442 1.00 -3.91 4.81
CA TRP A 442 2.28 -4.21 5.44
C TRP A 442 2.07 -4.98 6.74
N GLN A 443 1.15 -4.52 7.57
CA GLN A 443 0.79 -5.23 8.80
C GLN A 443 0.21 -6.61 8.50
N ALA A 444 -0.68 -6.75 7.52
CA ALA A 444 -1.26 -8.04 7.16
C ALA A 444 -0.22 -9.03 6.64
N VAL A 445 0.72 -8.59 5.82
CA VAL A 445 1.77 -9.45 5.26
C VAL A 445 2.80 -9.84 6.31
N TYR A 446 3.29 -8.86 7.07
CA TYR A 446 4.48 -9.06 7.91
C TYR A 446 4.18 -9.55 9.33
N SER A 447 2.96 -9.38 9.85
CA SER A 447 2.63 -9.71 11.25
C SER A 447 2.31 -11.18 11.47
N PRO A 448 2.52 -11.68 12.70
CA PRO A 448 1.97 -12.95 13.13
C PRO A 448 0.44 -12.86 13.23
N VAL A 449 -0.22 -14.01 13.22
CA VAL A 449 -1.68 -14.11 13.42
C VAL A 449 -2.02 -13.82 14.89
N GLY A 450 -3.01 -12.98 15.13
CA GLY A 450 -3.59 -12.73 16.44
C GLY A 450 -4.53 -13.86 16.90
N GLU A 451 -4.89 -13.86 18.16
CA GLU A 451 -5.83 -14.84 18.73
C GLU A 451 -7.23 -14.76 18.09
N ASP A 452 -7.58 -13.61 17.58
CA ASP A 452 -8.83 -13.34 16.85
C ASP A 452 -8.77 -13.72 15.35
N GLY A 453 -7.62 -14.22 14.89
CA GLY A 453 -7.35 -14.58 13.50
C GLY A 453 -6.96 -13.42 12.59
N TYR A 454 -6.91 -12.19 13.07
CA TYR A 454 -6.44 -11.04 12.33
C TYR A 454 -4.94 -10.77 12.55
N PRO A 455 -4.29 -9.95 11.72
CA PRO A 455 -2.88 -9.59 11.92
C PRO A 455 -2.69 -8.87 13.26
N LYS A 456 -1.66 -9.25 14.03
CA LYS A 456 -1.27 -8.47 15.20
C LYS A 456 -0.76 -7.10 14.75
N PRO A 457 -1.24 -6.01 15.38
CA PRO A 457 -0.78 -4.66 15.02
C PRO A 457 0.69 -4.47 15.39
N ILE A 458 1.46 -3.85 14.47
CA ILE A 458 2.84 -3.41 14.73
C ILE A 458 2.87 -2.23 15.70
N TRP A 459 1.82 -1.41 15.69
CA TRP A 459 1.56 -0.36 16.67
C TRP A 459 0.06 -0.13 16.84
N ASP A 460 -0.32 0.38 17.97
CA ASP A 460 -1.70 0.87 18.16
C ASP A 460 -1.96 2.05 17.20
N LYS A 461 -2.95 1.93 16.32
CA LYS A 461 -3.23 2.94 15.29
C LYS A 461 -3.78 4.27 15.84
N LEU A 462 -4.29 4.31 17.08
CA LEU A 462 -4.72 5.56 17.70
C LEU A 462 -3.56 6.31 18.37
N THR A 463 -2.64 5.57 19.01
CA THR A 463 -1.60 6.15 19.85
C THR A 463 -0.21 6.13 19.24
N GLY A 464 0.05 5.23 18.30
CA GLY A 464 1.36 5.00 17.70
C GLY A 464 2.30 4.18 18.58
N GLU A 465 1.87 3.62 19.70
CA GLU A 465 2.67 2.76 20.57
C GLU A 465 3.07 1.47 19.86
N ILE A 466 4.38 1.18 19.80
CA ILE A 466 4.95 0.08 19.02
C ILE A 466 4.97 -1.22 19.84
N ASP A 467 4.52 -2.34 19.24
CA ASP A 467 4.69 -3.68 19.81
C ASP A 467 6.03 -4.28 19.34
N HIS A 468 7.04 -4.22 20.20
CA HIS A 468 8.38 -4.76 19.91
C HIS A 468 8.39 -6.27 19.70
N SER A 469 7.41 -7.01 20.22
CA SER A 469 7.30 -8.46 19.97
C SER A 469 6.89 -8.75 18.54
N VAL A 470 6.01 -7.93 17.97
CA VAL A 470 5.62 -7.96 16.56
C VAL A 470 6.78 -7.47 15.68
N ALA A 471 7.46 -6.40 16.10
CA ALA A 471 8.65 -5.89 15.39
C ALA A 471 9.75 -6.96 15.26
N GLN A 472 10.01 -7.76 16.31
CA GLN A 472 10.97 -8.86 16.24
C GLN A 472 10.53 -9.94 15.26
N TYR A 473 9.23 -10.29 15.20
CA TYR A 473 8.71 -11.23 14.20
C TYR A 473 8.91 -10.72 12.77
N TRP A 474 8.67 -9.42 12.53
CA TRP A 474 8.92 -8.78 11.23
C TRP A 474 10.39 -8.87 10.84
N ARG A 475 11.30 -8.58 11.79
CA ARG A 475 12.74 -8.65 11.58
C ARG A 475 13.19 -10.01 11.08
N GLU A 476 12.75 -11.07 11.74
CA GLU A 476 13.19 -12.43 11.43
C GLU A 476 12.64 -12.95 10.09
N ASN A 477 11.48 -12.45 9.64
CA ASN A 477 10.76 -13.03 8.53
C ASN A 477 10.68 -12.14 7.29
N TYR A 478 10.76 -10.81 7.43
CA TYR A 478 10.48 -9.89 6.31
C TYR A 478 11.43 -8.70 6.17
N ASP A 479 12.30 -8.41 7.15
CA ASP A 479 13.36 -7.40 6.99
C ASP A 479 14.43 -7.95 6.05
N LEU A 480 14.34 -7.55 4.76
CA LEU A 480 15.18 -8.12 3.71
C LEU A 480 16.67 -7.87 3.93
N ARG A 481 17.03 -6.71 4.47
CA ARG A 481 18.44 -6.40 4.79
C ARG A 481 18.94 -7.29 5.93
N TYR A 482 18.16 -7.47 6.99
CA TYR A 482 18.52 -8.36 8.09
C TYR A 482 18.66 -9.81 7.64
N ILE A 483 17.71 -10.30 6.83
CA ILE A 483 17.74 -11.67 6.28
C ILE A 483 18.98 -11.87 5.42
N LEU A 484 19.32 -10.92 4.56
CA LEU A 484 20.53 -10.99 3.73
C LEU A 484 21.79 -11.00 4.60
N GLU A 485 21.90 -10.15 5.63
CA GLU A 485 23.05 -10.14 6.54
C GLU A 485 23.18 -11.45 7.30
N ARG A 486 22.09 -11.97 7.85
CA ARG A 486 22.06 -13.22 8.61
C ARG A 486 22.47 -14.43 7.77
N ASP A 487 21.98 -14.50 6.53
CA ASP A 487 22.05 -15.71 5.70
C ASP A 487 23.00 -15.55 4.49
N TRP A 488 23.87 -14.52 4.49
CA TRP A 488 24.73 -14.21 3.34
C TRP A 488 25.64 -15.35 2.90
N GLU A 489 26.13 -16.17 3.80
CA GLU A 489 26.97 -17.34 3.45
C GLU A 489 26.24 -18.30 2.48
N VAL A 490 24.93 -18.42 2.60
CA VAL A 490 24.08 -19.30 1.78
C VAL A 490 23.49 -18.56 0.59
N LEU A 491 23.01 -17.35 0.82
CA LEU A 491 22.31 -16.54 -0.20
C LEU A 491 23.28 -15.83 -1.15
N GLY A 492 24.39 -15.32 -0.63
CA GLY A 492 25.34 -14.52 -1.40
C GLY A 492 25.81 -15.20 -2.70
N PRO A 493 26.25 -16.48 -2.68
CA PRO A 493 26.64 -17.21 -3.90
C PRO A 493 25.52 -17.29 -4.95
N LYS A 494 24.26 -17.35 -4.52
CA LYS A 494 23.07 -17.43 -5.40
C LYS A 494 22.60 -16.07 -5.90
N LEU A 495 22.92 -15.01 -5.15
CA LEU A 495 22.46 -13.63 -5.43
C LEU A 495 23.49 -12.75 -6.12
N LYS A 496 24.72 -13.25 -6.30
CA LYS A 496 25.81 -12.52 -6.94
C LYS A 496 25.41 -11.93 -8.30
N GLY A 497 25.47 -10.59 -8.41
CA GLY A 497 25.11 -9.85 -9.62
C GLY A 497 23.61 -9.84 -9.95
N LYS A 498 22.73 -10.17 -8.98
CA LYS A 498 21.27 -10.21 -9.19
C LYS A 498 20.52 -9.07 -8.54
N ILE A 499 21.12 -8.32 -7.63
CA ILE A 499 20.47 -7.25 -6.86
C ILE A 499 20.83 -5.89 -7.45
N HIS A 500 19.82 -5.17 -7.96
CA HIS A 500 19.97 -3.81 -8.47
C HIS A 500 18.86 -2.93 -7.86
N ILE A 501 19.25 -1.84 -7.20
CA ILE A 501 18.33 -0.96 -6.46
C ILE A 501 18.51 0.49 -6.94
N TYR A 502 17.40 1.18 -7.17
CA TYR A 502 17.36 2.58 -7.60
C TYR A 502 16.46 3.37 -6.68
N CYS A 503 16.89 4.52 -6.19
CA CYS A 503 16.03 5.34 -5.34
C CYS A 503 16.29 6.83 -5.54
N GLY A 504 15.24 7.63 -5.54
CA GLY A 504 15.39 9.08 -5.42
C GLY A 504 15.82 9.46 -4.00
N ASP A 505 16.81 10.33 -3.82
CA ASP A 505 17.26 10.75 -2.50
C ASP A 505 16.26 11.68 -1.78
N MET A 506 15.26 12.20 -2.51
CA MET A 506 14.08 12.89 -1.99
C MET A 506 12.80 12.08 -2.12
N ASP A 507 12.90 10.75 -1.98
CA ASP A 507 11.71 9.87 -2.02
C ASP A 507 10.60 10.43 -1.12
N ASN A 508 9.38 10.47 -1.66
CA ASN A 508 8.24 11.11 -1.00
C ASN A 508 7.84 10.44 0.33
N TYR A 509 8.17 9.15 0.50
CA TYR A 509 7.84 8.33 1.67
C TYR A 509 9.08 7.95 2.49
N TYR A 510 10.22 8.63 2.25
CA TYR A 510 11.49 8.39 2.95
C TYR A 510 12.10 6.99 2.72
N LEU A 511 11.75 6.31 1.64
CA LEU A 511 12.21 4.95 1.35
C LEU A 511 13.73 4.89 1.08
N ASN A 512 14.32 6.00 0.66
CA ASN A 512 15.77 6.16 0.52
C ASN A 512 16.53 5.82 1.82
N ASN A 513 15.93 6.02 3.00
CA ASN A 513 16.61 5.72 4.27
C ASN A 513 16.92 4.22 4.43
N ALA A 514 15.97 3.36 4.08
CA ALA A 514 16.19 1.91 4.11
C ALA A 514 17.16 1.45 3.02
N VAL A 515 17.17 2.13 1.87
CA VAL A 515 18.10 1.83 0.78
C VAL A 515 19.55 2.16 1.17
N TYR A 516 19.81 3.27 1.88
CA TYR A 516 21.13 3.60 2.39
C TYR A 516 21.69 2.51 3.32
N LEU A 517 20.84 1.97 4.20
CA LEU A 517 21.23 0.89 5.12
C LEU A 517 21.48 -0.43 4.38
N MET A 518 20.70 -0.70 3.33
CA MET A 518 20.91 -1.87 2.48
C MET A 518 22.21 -1.76 1.68
N GLU A 519 22.49 -0.60 1.09
CA GLU A 519 23.74 -0.34 0.36
C GLU A 519 24.96 -0.54 1.25
N GLU A 520 24.97 0.06 2.46
CA GLU A 520 26.05 -0.13 3.44
C GLU A 520 26.35 -1.60 3.68
N PHE A 521 25.31 -2.44 3.82
CA PHE A 521 25.48 -3.88 3.96
C PHE A 521 26.03 -4.51 2.67
N LEU A 522 25.40 -4.27 1.51
CA LEU A 522 25.79 -4.89 0.24
C LEU A 522 27.24 -4.59 -0.13
N GLU A 523 27.67 -3.33 0.02
CA GLU A 523 29.05 -2.91 -0.25
C GLU A 523 30.06 -3.50 0.75
N SER A 524 29.61 -3.90 1.95
CA SER A 524 30.46 -4.56 2.94
C SER A 524 30.73 -6.03 2.66
N THR A 525 29.93 -6.67 1.79
CA THR A 525 30.01 -8.12 1.49
C THR A 525 31.33 -8.49 0.81
N LYS A 526 31.89 -9.68 1.14
CA LYS A 526 33.21 -10.10 0.65
C LYS A 526 33.28 -11.52 0.08
N ASN A 527 32.45 -12.42 0.59
CA ASN A 527 32.53 -13.85 0.20
C ASN A 527 31.12 -14.40 -0.07
N PRO A 528 30.54 -14.14 -1.27
CA PRO A 528 31.08 -13.27 -2.34
C PRO A 528 30.77 -11.79 -2.09
N TYR A 529 31.46 -10.91 -2.81
CA TYR A 529 30.96 -9.54 -3.02
C TYR A 529 29.69 -9.61 -3.87
N TYR A 530 28.68 -8.76 -3.59
CA TYR A 530 27.35 -8.87 -4.20
C TYR A 530 27.31 -8.61 -5.71
N GLU A 531 28.27 -7.87 -6.26
CA GLU A 531 28.41 -7.53 -7.70
C GLU A 531 27.12 -6.99 -8.37
N GLY A 532 26.29 -6.29 -7.60
CA GLY A 532 25.07 -5.62 -8.08
C GLY A 532 25.25 -4.12 -8.27
N GLU A 533 24.18 -3.37 -8.13
CA GLU A 533 24.15 -1.93 -8.32
C GLU A 533 23.18 -1.28 -7.33
N VAL A 534 23.59 -0.22 -6.65
CA VAL A 534 22.71 0.72 -5.95
C VAL A 534 22.96 2.10 -6.51
N ASP A 535 21.91 2.81 -6.94
CA ASP A 535 22.04 4.10 -7.62
C ASP A 535 20.97 5.09 -7.14
N TYR A 536 21.34 6.37 -7.06
CA TYR A 536 20.47 7.42 -6.52
C TYR A 536 20.26 8.55 -7.51
N GLY A 537 18.99 9.00 -7.60
CA GLY A 537 18.63 10.21 -8.32
C GLY A 537 18.73 11.45 -7.45
N ASP A 538 19.60 12.42 -7.85
CA ASP A 538 19.73 13.70 -7.14
C ASP A 538 18.39 14.44 -7.11
N ARG A 539 17.86 14.68 -5.90
CA ARG A 539 16.56 15.30 -5.62
C ARG A 539 15.39 14.65 -6.33
N ALA A 540 15.57 13.41 -6.81
CA ALA A 540 14.49 12.65 -7.44
C ALA A 540 13.50 12.13 -6.39
N GLU A 541 12.25 12.13 -6.78
CA GLU A 541 11.13 11.69 -5.96
C GLU A 541 10.86 10.19 -6.13
N HIS A 542 9.83 9.72 -5.45
CA HIS A 542 9.36 8.35 -5.48
C HIS A 542 9.17 7.79 -6.90
N CYS A 543 9.57 6.55 -7.10
CA CYS A 543 9.58 5.82 -8.37
C CYS A 543 10.65 6.28 -9.38
N TRP A 544 11.75 6.87 -8.93
CA TRP A 544 12.92 7.04 -9.77
C TRP A 544 13.57 5.69 -10.10
N ASN A 545 14.01 5.49 -11.35
CA ASN A 545 14.38 4.19 -11.90
C ASN A 545 15.77 4.13 -12.55
N GLY A 546 16.67 5.04 -12.16
CA GLY A 546 18.03 5.08 -12.72
C GLY A 546 18.18 5.94 -13.98
N ASP A 547 17.17 6.68 -14.40
CA ASP A 547 17.28 7.60 -15.55
C ASP A 547 17.82 8.95 -15.10
N HIS A 548 19.12 9.19 -15.25
CA HIS A 548 19.78 10.47 -14.96
C HIS A 548 19.58 11.55 -16.00
N GLU A 549 19.00 11.22 -17.16
CA GLU A 549 18.86 12.16 -18.28
C GLU A 549 17.52 12.90 -18.26
N ARG A 550 16.50 12.34 -17.58
CA ARG A 550 15.12 12.82 -17.65
C ARG A 550 14.54 13.10 -16.26
N PRO A 551 13.67 14.12 -16.16
CA PRO A 551 12.94 14.36 -14.91
C PRO A 551 12.16 13.13 -14.45
N ASN A 552 11.97 12.98 -13.14
CA ASN A 552 11.28 11.83 -12.54
C ASN A 552 9.87 11.60 -13.12
N ALA A 553 9.14 12.68 -13.44
CA ALA A 553 7.82 12.60 -14.07
C ALA A 553 7.83 11.85 -15.41
N ILE A 554 8.95 11.88 -16.13
CA ILE A 554 9.13 11.22 -17.42
C ILE A 554 9.80 9.86 -17.27
N SER A 555 10.86 9.77 -16.45
CA SER A 555 11.62 8.52 -16.27
C SER A 555 10.71 7.38 -15.80
N ARG A 556 9.80 7.64 -14.87
CA ARG A 556 8.84 6.65 -14.37
C ARG A 556 7.90 6.04 -15.42
N LEU A 557 7.72 6.69 -16.57
CA LEU A 557 6.94 6.16 -17.69
C LEU A 557 7.75 5.19 -18.57
N ARG A 558 9.01 4.92 -18.23
CA ARG A 558 9.97 4.23 -19.08
C ARG A 558 10.60 2.99 -18.41
N TYR A 559 9.97 2.42 -17.39
CA TYR A 559 10.49 1.24 -16.68
C TYR A 559 10.90 0.11 -17.63
N HIS A 560 10.04 -0.22 -18.59
CA HIS A 560 10.28 -1.31 -19.53
C HIS A 560 11.49 -1.03 -20.43
N GLN A 561 11.60 0.20 -20.93
CA GLN A 561 12.74 0.61 -21.77
C GLN A 561 14.06 0.72 -20.99
N MET A 562 13.98 0.98 -19.68
CA MET A 562 15.16 1.05 -18.81
C MET A 562 15.67 -0.33 -18.43
N PHE A 563 14.79 -1.25 -18.00
CA PHE A 563 15.22 -2.50 -17.40
C PHE A 563 15.35 -3.67 -18.39
N ILE A 564 14.51 -3.78 -19.43
CA ILE A 564 14.59 -4.91 -20.36
C ILE A 564 15.94 -5.01 -21.07
N PRO A 565 16.58 -3.92 -21.53
CA PRO A 565 17.95 -4.01 -22.06
C PRO A 565 19.00 -4.50 -21.06
N LYS A 566 18.94 -4.06 -19.78
CA LYS A 566 19.81 -4.55 -18.69
C LYS A 566 19.58 -6.04 -18.42
N ILE A 567 18.34 -6.49 -18.47
CA ILE A 567 17.96 -7.90 -18.36
C ILE A 567 18.61 -8.73 -19.47
N VAL A 568 18.52 -8.30 -20.72
CA VAL A 568 19.14 -9.01 -21.85
C VAL A 568 20.66 -9.06 -21.73
N GLU A 569 21.28 -8.00 -21.22
CA GLU A 569 22.72 -8.03 -20.92
C GLU A 569 23.05 -9.06 -19.83
N ARG A 570 22.25 -9.14 -18.77
CA ARG A 570 22.38 -10.16 -17.72
C ARG A 570 22.24 -11.57 -18.30
N ILE A 571 21.24 -11.82 -19.16
CA ILE A 571 21.10 -13.11 -19.86
C ILE A 571 22.38 -13.49 -20.59
N ARG A 572 22.97 -12.58 -21.35
CA ARG A 572 24.21 -12.84 -22.11
C ARG A 572 25.39 -13.20 -21.23
N LYS A 573 25.46 -12.65 -20.01
CA LYS A 573 26.54 -12.87 -19.05
C LYS A 573 26.37 -14.13 -18.22
N SER A 574 25.12 -14.57 -17.95
CA SER A 574 24.83 -15.57 -16.92
C SER A 574 24.07 -16.81 -17.41
N ALA A 575 23.67 -16.85 -18.68
CA ALA A 575 23.01 -18.02 -19.22
C ALA A 575 23.92 -19.27 -19.15
N PRO A 576 23.38 -20.45 -18.76
CA PRO A 576 24.15 -21.67 -18.69
C PRO A 576 24.63 -22.11 -20.08
N LEU A 577 25.71 -22.93 -20.09
CA LEU A 577 26.24 -23.48 -21.32
C LEU A 577 25.15 -24.31 -22.06
N GLY A 578 24.92 -23.99 -23.34
CA GLY A 578 23.92 -24.66 -24.16
C GLY A 578 22.52 -24.06 -24.07
N ALA A 579 22.34 -22.98 -23.32
CA ALA A 579 21.08 -22.25 -23.28
C ALA A 579 20.66 -21.70 -24.66
N ASP A 580 19.35 -21.69 -24.95
CA ASP A 580 18.82 -21.07 -26.13
C ASP A 580 18.88 -19.53 -26.02
N LEU A 581 19.87 -18.96 -26.69
CA LEU A 581 20.07 -17.50 -26.78
C LEU A 581 19.69 -16.94 -28.15
N THR A 582 19.10 -17.71 -29.03
CA THR A 582 18.92 -17.37 -30.45
C THR A 582 17.47 -17.39 -30.92
N SER A 583 16.65 -18.33 -30.48
CA SER A 583 15.28 -18.52 -30.99
C SER A 583 14.38 -17.29 -30.83
N TRP A 584 14.63 -16.49 -29.83
CA TRP A 584 13.90 -15.24 -29.51
C TRP A 584 14.56 -13.96 -30.02
N ARG A 585 15.56 -14.07 -30.91
CA ARG A 585 16.29 -12.92 -31.50
C ARG A 585 16.07 -12.82 -33.01
N TYR A 586 14.83 -12.72 -33.41
CA TYR A 586 14.44 -12.54 -34.79
C TYR A 586 13.97 -11.12 -35.11
#